data_11bd7e96fc8b331b538a1d6d6e120108
#
_entry.id   11bd7e96fc8b331b538a1d6d6e120108
#
_cell.length_a   1.000
_cell.length_b   1.000
_cell.length_c   1.000
_cell.angle_alpha   90.00
_cell.angle_beta   90.00
_cell.angle_gamma   90.00
#
_symmetry.space_group_name_H-M   'P 1'
#
loop_
_entity.id
_entity.type
_entity.pdbx_description
1 polymer ?
#
loop_
_entity_poly.entity_id
_entity_poly.type
_entity_poly.pdbx_seq_one_letter_code
_entity_poly.pdbx_strand_id
1 'polypeptide(L)'
;MKLPKHCKIELVASTDATRYVLCNPYLKGDKLIATNGRSLVMLPVEREPEDTDGAVNVEAFKLSRKVLSGIKDSQIIANGQLKVATKEGQMTIPRKDLKGGTFPNWEKVIPNENRGGYKICLSAELLYDLAQALGGNEVVLEILDETSPIVVKGHSDHAIAGSIGVLTPVRLK
;
A
#
# COMPACT_ATOMS: atom_id res chain seq x y z
N MET A 1 -12.88 -12.71 -4.20
CA MET A 1 -12.25 -11.40 -4.49
C MET A 1 -11.05 -11.62 -5.39
N LYS A 2 -11.00 -10.92 -6.52
CA LYS A 2 -9.84 -10.92 -7.40
C LYS A 2 -8.93 -9.73 -7.08
N LEU A 3 -7.64 -9.97 -6.98
CA LEU A 3 -6.65 -8.93 -6.72
C LEU A 3 -6.08 -8.38 -8.02
N PRO A 4 -5.82 -7.06 -8.09
CA PRO A 4 -5.07 -6.48 -9.19
C PRO A 4 -3.69 -7.13 -9.34
N LYS A 5 -3.19 -7.24 -10.58
CA LYS A 5 -1.81 -7.70 -10.84
C LYS A 5 -0.82 -6.81 -10.07
N HIS A 6 0.26 -7.42 -9.60
CA HIS A 6 1.32 -6.73 -8.84
C HIS A 6 0.86 -6.09 -7.52
N CYS A 7 -0.32 -6.46 -7.00
CA CYS A 7 -0.79 -6.01 -5.70
C CYS A 7 0.17 -6.44 -4.58
N LYS A 8 0.65 -5.47 -3.82
CA LYS A 8 1.53 -5.67 -2.65
C LYS A 8 0.93 -4.96 -1.42
N ILE A 9 -0.38 -5.05 -1.25
CA ILE A 9 -1.11 -4.32 -0.22
C ILE A 9 -0.61 -4.63 1.20
N GLU A 10 -0.09 -5.82 1.41
CA GLU A 10 0.45 -6.25 2.70
C GLU A 10 1.71 -5.47 3.13
N LEU A 11 2.38 -4.74 2.21
CA LEU A 11 3.50 -3.86 2.57
C LEU A 11 3.05 -2.61 3.34
N VAL A 12 1.78 -2.24 3.20
CA VAL A 12 1.19 -1.06 3.86
C VAL A 12 0.51 -1.44 5.18
N ALA A 13 0.25 -2.72 5.44
CA ALA A 13 -0.26 -3.15 6.72
C ALA A 13 0.77 -2.95 7.85
N SER A 14 0.31 -2.67 9.07
CA SER A 14 1.19 -2.52 10.22
C SER A 14 1.90 -3.83 10.57
N THR A 15 3.16 -3.74 10.96
CA THR A 15 3.91 -4.85 11.57
C THR A 15 3.89 -4.79 13.10
N ASP A 16 3.36 -3.71 13.68
CA ASP A 16 3.26 -3.51 15.11
C ASP A 16 2.07 -4.29 15.69
N ALA A 17 2.36 -5.35 16.44
CA ALA A 17 1.34 -6.21 17.03
C ALA A 17 0.43 -5.50 18.05
N THR A 18 0.84 -4.36 18.61
CA THR A 18 0.00 -3.55 19.49
C THR A 18 -1.13 -2.88 18.73
N ARG A 19 -0.95 -2.66 17.43
CA ARG A 19 -1.94 -2.14 16.49
C ARG A 19 -2.60 -3.26 15.69
N TYR A 20 -3.00 -4.33 16.36
CA TYR A 20 -3.49 -5.57 15.74
C TYR A 20 -4.57 -5.36 14.66
N VAL A 21 -5.41 -4.32 14.82
CA VAL A 21 -6.45 -3.96 13.84
C VAL A 21 -5.85 -3.56 12.50
N LEU A 22 -4.66 -2.95 12.50
CA LEU A 22 -3.97 -2.46 11.30
C LEU A 22 -3.02 -3.49 10.68
N CYS A 23 -2.78 -4.62 11.37
CA CYS A 23 -1.87 -5.65 10.87
C CYS A 23 -2.42 -6.44 9.68
N ASN A 24 -3.69 -6.24 9.35
CA ASN A 24 -4.34 -6.96 8.26
C ASN A 24 -5.09 -5.99 7.35
N PRO A 25 -5.05 -6.18 6.02
CA PRO A 25 -5.94 -5.48 5.12
C PRO A 25 -7.41 -5.71 5.47
N TYR A 26 -8.26 -4.75 5.16
CA TYR A 26 -9.69 -4.78 5.43
C TYR A 26 -10.49 -4.68 4.13
N LEU A 27 -11.38 -5.63 3.90
CA LEU A 27 -12.33 -5.59 2.79
C LEU A 27 -13.60 -4.87 3.23
N LYS A 28 -13.99 -3.83 2.51
CA LYS A 28 -15.26 -3.11 2.71
C LYS A 28 -15.87 -2.75 1.35
N GLY A 29 -17.05 -3.29 1.08
CA GLY A 29 -17.65 -3.16 -0.24
C GLY A 29 -16.71 -3.72 -1.32
N ASP A 30 -16.50 -2.96 -2.37
CA ASP A 30 -15.59 -3.26 -3.48
C ASP A 30 -14.15 -2.75 -3.27
N LYS A 31 -13.79 -2.41 -2.03
CA LYS A 31 -12.50 -1.81 -1.69
C LYS A 31 -11.74 -2.65 -0.69
N LEU A 32 -10.47 -2.86 -0.99
CA LEU A 32 -9.51 -3.48 -0.08
C LEU A 32 -8.56 -2.40 0.43
N ILE A 33 -8.50 -2.22 1.74
CA ILE A 33 -7.81 -1.12 2.40
C ILE A 33 -6.71 -1.68 3.31
N ALA A 34 -5.54 -1.05 3.33
CA ALA A 34 -4.51 -1.29 4.34
C ALA A 34 -3.91 0.04 4.81
N THR A 35 -3.50 0.07 6.06
CA THR A 35 -2.82 1.23 6.66
C THR A 35 -1.94 0.78 7.83
N ASN A 36 -0.85 1.50 8.04
CA ASN A 36 0.00 1.37 9.24
C ASN A 36 -0.13 2.58 10.18
N GLY A 37 -1.07 3.50 9.88
CA GLY A 37 -1.28 4.75 10.61
C GLY A 37 -0.44 5.94 10.10
N ARG A 38 0.52 5.71 9.19
CA ARG A 38 1.32 6.75 8.51
C ARG A 38 1.06 6.78 7.02
N SER A 39 0.78 5.64 6.43
CA SER A 39 0.42 5.47 5.03
C SER A 39 -0.88 4.68 4.91
N LEU A 40 -1.60 4.89 3.82
CA LEU A 40 -2.84 4.20 3.51
C LEU A 40 -2.87 3.88 2.02
N VAL A 41 -3.34 2.69 1.69
CA VAL A 41 -3.68 2.30 0.32
C VAL A 41 -5.11 1.78 0.29
N MET A 42 -5.83 2.16 -0.75
CA MET A 42 -7.15 1.64 -1.10
C MET A 42 -7.08 1.11 -2.53
N LEU A 43 -7.45 -0.14 -2.72
CA LEU A 43 -7.48 -0.78 -4.01
C LEU A 43 -8.91 -1.20 -4.35
N PRO A 44 -9.41 -0.91 -5.55
CA PRO A 44 -10.64 -1.51 -6.03
C PRO A 44 -10.41 -3.01 -6.27
N VAL A 45 -11.38 -3.83 -5.90
CA VAL A 45 -11.34 -5.28 -6.09
C VAL A 45 -12.64 -5.80 -6.69
N GLU A 46 -12.54 -6.82 -7.55
CA GLU A 46 -13.71 -7.56 -7.98
C GLU A 46 -14.12 -8.55 -6.90
N ARG A 47 -15.32 -8.35 -6.35
CA ARG A 47 -15.86 -9.27 -5.34
C ARG A 47 -16.46 -10.51 -6.00
N GLU A 48 -16.31 -11.61 -5.30
CA GLU A 48 -17.12 -12.82 -5.55
C GLU A 48 -18.37 -12.78 -4.66
N PRO A 49 -19.46 -13.46 -5.04
CA PRO A 49 -20.72 -13.45 -4.29
C PRO A 49 -20.57 -13.88 -2.82
N GLU A 50 -19.58 -14.71 -2.53
CA GLU A 50 -19.29 -15.24 -1.19
C GLU A 50 -18.39 -14.31 -0.34
N ASP A 51 -17.89 -13.24 -0.89
CA ASP A 51 -17.02 -12.33 -0.15
C ASP A 51 -17.81 -11.51 0.86
N THR A 52 -17.32 -11.47 2.08
CA THR A 52 -17.90 -10.69 3.18
C THR A 52 -16.92 -9.59 3.64
N ASP A 53 -17.45 -8.47 4.12
CA ASP A 53 -16.63 -7.40 4.70
C ASP A 53 -15.85 -7.90 5.92
N GLY A 54 -14.68 -7.33 6.17
CA GLY A 54 -13.87 -7.66 7.33
C GLY A 54 -12.38 -7.78 7.05
N ALA A 55 -11.61 -8.06 8.11
CA ALA A 55 -10.17 -8.22 8.02
C ALA A 55 -9.79 -9.45 7.19
N VAL A 56 -8.84 -9.26 6.29
CA VAL A 56 -8.29 -10.30 5.42
C VAL A 56 -6.89 -10.63 5.91
N ASN A 57 -6.64 -11.89 6.25
CA ASN A 57 -5.35 -12.29 6.81
C ASN A 57 -4.19 -11.92 5.88
N VAL A 58 -3.26 -11.11 6.37
CA VAL A 58 -2.09 -10.62 5.62
C VAL A 58 -1.23 -11.76 5.04
N GLU A 59 -1.19 -12.90 5.72
CA GLU A 59 -0.44 -14.07 5.24
C GLU A 59 -1.02 -14.65 3.94
N ALA A 60 -2.32 -14.47 3.69
CA ALA A 60 -2.93 -14.91 2.43
C ALA A 60 -2.33 -14.16 1.23
N PHE A 61 -2.04 -12.86 1.38
CA PHE A 61 -1.40 -12.07 0.32
C PHE A 61 0.06 -12.48 0.09
N LYS A 62 0.81 -12.71 1.16
CA LYS A 62 2.20 -13.17 1.08
C LYS A 62 2.27 -14.54 0.41
N LEU A 63 1.38 -15.46 0.79
CA LEU A 63 1.31 -16.79 0.23
C LEU A 63 0.90 -16.76 -1.24
N SER A 64 -0.15 -16.01 -1.60
CA SER A 64 -0.59 -15.90 -2.99
C SER A 64 0.53 -15.42 -3.90
N ARG A 65 1.35 -14.46 -3.50
CA ARG A 65 2.52 -14.03 -4.27
C ARG A 65 3.60 -15.10 -4.39
N LYS A 66 3.91 -15.79 -3.30
CA LYS A 66 4.95 -16.84 -3.28
C LYS A 66 4.59 -18.01 -4.20
N VAL A 67 3.31 -18.34 -4.26
CA VAL A 67 2.80 -19.48 -5.05
C VAL A 67 2.53 -19.08 -6.50
N LEU A 68 2.15 -17.83 -6.74
CA LEU A 68 1.63 -17.35 -8.03
C LEU A 68 2.67 -16.62 -8.90
N SER A 69 3.96 -16.71 -8.60
CA SER A 69 5.02 -16.14 -9.46
C SER A 69 5.03 -16.65 -10.91
N GLY A 70 4.07 -17.49 -11.30
CA GLY A 70 3.86 -18.00 -12.66
C GLY A 70 2.40 -18.06 -13.12
N ILE A 71 1.43 -17.56 -12.33
CA ILE A 71 0.00 -17.61 -12.67
C ILE A 71 -0.51 -16.18 -12.92
N LYS A 72 -1.30 -16.03 -14.00
CA LYS A 72 -1.75 -14.72 -14.47
C LYS A 72 -2.75 -14.02 -13.56
N ASP A 73 -3.50 -14.74 -12.71
CA ASP A 73 -4.54 -14.18 -11.84
C ASP A 73 -4.48 -14.79 -10.45
N SER A 74 -4.37 -13.94 -9.40
CA SER A 74 -4.52 -14.37 -8.01
C SER A 74 -5.95 -14.16 -7.56
N GLN A 75 -6.59 -15.22 -7.10
CA GLN A 75 -7.92 -15.15 -6.52
C GLN A 75 -7.85 -15.47 -5.05
N ILE A 76 -8.36 -14.56 -4.22
CA ILE A 76 -8.59 -14.79 -2.79
C ILE A 76 -10.10 -14.69 -2.57
N ILE A 77 -10.70 -15.79 -2.12
CA ILE A 77 -12.12 -15.82 -1.77
C ILE A 77 -12.24 -15.57 -0.27
N ALA A 78 -12.93 -14.50 0.12
CA ALA A 78 -13.04 -14.05 1.50
C ALA A 78 -14.43 -14.35 2.09
N ASN A 79 -14.80 -15.62 2.23
CA ASN A 79 -16.03 -16.04 2.89
C ASN A 79 -15.73 -16.68 4.24
N GLY A 80 -15.60 -15.91 5.32
CA GLY A 80 -15.30 -16.47 6.64
C GLY A 80 -13.97 -17.27 6.71
N GLN A 81 -13.50 -17.80 5.59
CA GLN A 81 -12.23 -18.46 5.37
C GLN A 81 -11.62 -17.93 4.07
N LEU A 82 -10.30 -17.73 4.05
CA LEU A 82 -9.58 -17.32 2.85
C LEU A 82 -9.14 -18.57 2.09
N LYS A 83 -9.66 -18.75 0.91
CA LYS A 83 -9.20 -19.80 0.00
C LYS A 83 -8.21 -19.19 -0.97
N VAL A 84 -6.98 -19.66 -0.94
CA VAL A 84 -5.91 -19.24 -1.85
C VAL A 84 -5.66 -20.35 -2.85
N ALA A 85 -5.82 -20.06 -4.14
CA ALA A 85 -5.45 -21.00 -5.18
C ALA A 85 -3.93 -21.19 -5.20
N THR A 86 -3.48 -22.42 -5.22
CA THR A 86 -2.07 -22.81 -5.30
C THR A 86 -1.86 -23.75 -6.49
N LYS A 87 -0.60 -23.98 -6.88
CA LYS A 87 -0.28 -24.94 -7.96
C LYS A 87 -0.70 -26.38 -7.59
N GLU A 88 -0.77 -26.69 -6.30
CA GLU A 88 -1.09 -28.01 -5.77
C GLU A 88 -2.59 -28.16 -5.40
N GLY A 89 -3.39 -27.10 -5.63
CA GLY A 89 -4.80 -27.08 -5.30
C GLY A 89 -5.22 -25.82 -4.56
N GLN A 90 -6.10 -25.93 -3.60
CA GLN A 90 -6.66 -24.84 -2.82
C GLN A 90 -6.20 -24.93 -1.36
N MET A 91 -5.61 -23.86 -0.82
CA MET A 91 -5.28 -23.76 0.60
C MET A 91 -6.30 -22.87 1.30
N THR A 92 -6.75 -23.30 2.48
CA THR A 92 -7.67 -22.53 3.33
C THR A 92 -6.91 -21.87 4.46
N ILE A 93 -7.06 -20.54 4.61
CA ILE A 93 -6.47 -19.74 5.68
C ILE A 93 -7.60 -19.11 6.47
N PRO A 94 -7.63 -19.24 7.81
CA PRO A 94 -8.67 -18.60 8.62
C PRO A 94 -8.57 -17.08 8.52
N ARG A 95 -9.72 -16.41 8.50
CA ARG A 95 -9.79 -14.95 8.63
C ARG A 95 -9.25 -14.50 9.98
N LYS A 96 -8.79 -13.27 10.05
CA LYS A 96 -8.40 -12.65 11.32
C LYS A 96 -9.64 -12.02 11.96
N ASP A 97 -9.88 -12.40 13.21
CA ASP A 97 -10.81 -11.69 14.08
C ASP A 97 -10.12 -10.41 14.60
N LEU A 98 -10.82 -9.30 14.52
CA LEU A 98 -10.36 -8.02 15.09
C LEU A 98 -10.57 -7.94 16.61
N LYS A 99 -10.99 -9.04 17.27
CA LYS A 99 -11.15 -9.11 18.73
C LYS A 99 -11.93 -7.92 19.32
N GLY A 100 -13.00 -7.51 18.64
CA GLY A 100 -13.83 -6.36 19.02
C GLY A 100 -13.25 -4.99 18.62
N GLY A 101 -12.07 -4.94 18.04
CA GLY A 101 -11.50 -3.70 17.48
C GLY A 101 -12.20 -3.29 16.17
N THR A 102 -12.26 -1.99 15.93
CA THR A 102 -12.84 -1.43 14.71
C THR A 102 -11.74 -0.92 13.79
N PHE A 103 -11.80 -1.28 12.50
CA PHE A 103 -10.90 -0.73 11.50
C PHE A 103 -11.15 0.79 11.37
N PRO A 104 -10.11 1.64 11.28
CA PRO A 104 -10.25 3.09 11.22
C PRO A 104 -11.15 3.55 10.08
N ASN A 105 -11.82 4.70 10.26
CA ASN A 105 -12.56 5.33 9.19
C ASN A 105 -11.59 5.98 8.19
N TRP A 106 -11.18 5.18 7.22
CA TRP A 106 -10.21 5.55 6.20
C TRP A 106 -10.75 6.61 5.21
N GLU A 107 -12.06 6.70 5.04
CA GLU A 107 -12.69 7.68 4.12
C GLU A 107 -12.40 9.12 4.55
N LYS A 108 -12.28 9.36 5.86
CA LYS A 108 -11.95 10.69 6.40
C LYS A 108 -10.49 11.10 6.18
N VAL A 109 -9.61 10.14 5.89
CA VAL A 109 -8.19 10.39 5.71
C VAL A 109 -7.85 10.72 4.26
N ILE A 110 -8.67 10.23 3.31
CA ILE A 110 -8.47 10.51 1.89
C ILE A 110 -8.87 11.96 1.61
N PRO A 111 -7.96 12.80 1.11
CA PRO A 111 -8.28 14.18 0.75
C PRO A 111 -9.35 14.23 -0.35
N ASN A 112 -10.25 15.19 -0.27
CA ASN A 112 -11.19 15.46 -1.36
C ASN A 112 -10.41 15.87 -2.62
N GLU A 113 -10.81 15.38 -3.78
CA GLU A 113 -10.17 15.64 -5.08
C GLU A 113 -10.11 17.12 -5.47
N ASN A 114 -10.99 17.96 -4.90
CA ASN A 114 -11.10 19.39 -5.20
C ASN A 114 -10.16 20.30 -4.35
N ARG A 115 -9.19 19.74 -3.65
CA ARG A 115 -8.14 20.55 -3.03
C ARG A 115 -7.18 20.99 -4.13
N GLY A 116 -7.11 22.30 -4.35
CA GLY A 116 -6.12 22.90 -5.24
C GLY A 116 -4.72 22.39 -4.89
N GLY A 117 -3.90 22.20 -5.89
CA GLY A 117 -2.52 21.72 -5.75
C GLY A 117 -1.97 21.19 -7.08
N TYR A 118 -0.70 20.95 -7.11
CA TYR A 118 -0.02 20.39 -8.27
C TYR A 118 -0.14 18.86 -8.28
N LYS A 119 -0.38 18.26 -9.46
CA LYS A 119 -0.25 16.82 -9.69
C LYS A 119 1.10 16.55 -10.29
N ILE A 120 1.97 15.92 -9.53
CA ILE A 120 3.35 15.66 -9.94
C ILE A 120 3.55 14.14 -10.00
N CYS A 121 4.08 13.67 -11.11
CA CYS A 121 4.48 12.27 -11.24
C CYS A 121 5.99 12.14 -11.01
N LEU A 122 6.38 11.28 -10.09
CA LEU A 122 7.79 11.02 -9.75
C LEU A 122 8.09 9.53 -9.88
N SER A 123 9.33 9.22 -10.26
CA SER A 123 9.85 7.86 -10.10
C SER A 123 10.14 7.61 -8.62
N ALA A 124 9.42 6.65 -8.03
CA ALA A 124 9.64 6.27 -6.64
C ALA A 124 11.04 5.65 -6.43
N GLU A 125 11.58 4.96 -7.43
CA GLU A 125 12.94 4.38 -7.40
C GLU A 125 13.99 5.49 -7.34
N LEU A 126 13.93 6.48 -8.23
CA LEU A 126 14.88 7.60 -8.22
C LEU A 126 14.78 8.45 -6.95
N LEU A 127 13.55 8.64 -6.42
CA LEU A 127 13.37 9.35 -5.15
C LEU A 127 13.99 8.58 -4.00
N TYR A 128 13.84 7.26 -3.97
CA TYR A 128 14.46 6.41 -2.97
C TYR A 128 15.99 6.46 -3.05
N ASP A 129 16.56 6.34 -4.25
CA ASP A 129 18.01 6.42 -4.47
C ASP A 129 18.59 7.77 -4.01
N LEU A 130 17.88 8.87 -4.32
CA LEU A 130 18.26 10.19 -3.82
C LEU A 130 18.20 10.28 -2.30
N ALA A 131 17.15 9.75 -1.68
CA ALA A 131 17.02 9.74 -0.23
C ALA A 131 18.20 9.01 0.43
N GLN A 132 18.58 7.85 -0.10
CA GLN A 132 19.75 7.09 0.38
C GLN A 132 21.05 7.86 0.18
N ALA A 133 21.25 8.48 -0.99
CA ALA A 133 22.44 9.27 -1.30
C ALA A 133 22.56 10.53 -0.43
N LEU A 134 21.44 11.09 0.04
CA LEU A 134 21.38 12.25 0.93
C LEU A 134 21.49 11.89 2.42
N GLY A 135 21.67 10.60 2.74
CA GLY A 135 21.95 10.10 4.08
C GLY A 135 20.73 9.71 4.91
N GLY A 136 19.57 9.41 4.27
CA GLY A 136 18.39 9.01 5.06
C GLY A 136 17.23 8.47 4.26
N ASN A 137 16.14 8.18 4.98
CA ASN A 137 14.88 7.69 4.42
C ASN A 137 13.79 8.77 4.37
N GLU A 138 14.07 9.95 4.92
CA GLU A 138 13.15 11.08 4.94
C GLU A 138 13.73 12.22 4.14
N VAL A 139 12.89 12.83 3.31
CA VAL A 139 13.29 13.93 2.44
C VAL A 139 12.27 15.06 2.46
N VAL A 140 12.77 16.27 2.29
CA VAL A 140 11.96 17.45 2.00
C VAL A 140 11.97 17.68 0.51
N LEU A 141 10.80 17.86 -0.09
CA LEU A 141 10.61 18.20 -1.49
C LEU A 141 10.25 19.68 -1.61
N GLU A 142 11.07 20.46 -2.31
CA GLU A 142 10.78 21.85 -2.65
C GLU A 142 10.24 21.88 -4.09
N ILE A 143 8.94 22.13 -4.24
CA ILE A 143 8.22 22.05 -5.51
C ILE A 143 7.79 23.45 -5.92
N LEU A 144 8.24 23.90 -7.09
CA LEU A 144 7.87 25.20 -7.65
C LEU A 144 6.60 25.10 -8.50
N ASP A 145 6.55 24.14 -9.41
CA ASP A 145 5.43 23.90 -10.32
C ASP A 145 5.40 22.43 -10.79
N GLU A 146 4.48 22.07 -11.69
CA GLU A 146 4.24 20.69 -12.15
C GLU A 146 5.36 20.13 -13.03
N THR A 147 6.20 20.98 -13.61
CA THR A 147 7.16 20.62 -14.66
C THR A 147 8.59 20.94 -14.31
N SER A 148 8.82 21.85 -13.39
CA SER A 148 10.15 22.25 -12.94
C SER A 148 10.84 21.14 -12.16
N PRO A 149 12.17 21.03 -12.24
CA PRO A 149 12.93 20.14 -11.40
C PRO A 149 12.67 20.41 -9.92
N ILE A 150 12.51 19.34 -9.16
CA ILE A 150 12.21 19.36 -7.73
C ILE A 150 13.53 19.28 -6.97
N VAL A 151 13.74 20.18 -6.02
CA VAL A 151 14.87 20.09 -5.10
C VAL A 151 14.53 19.09 -3.99
N VAL A 152 15.44 18.17 -3.75
CA VAL A 152 15.32 17.12 -2.73
C VAL A 152 16.41 17.33 -1.68
N LYS A 153 16.03 17.48 -0.43
CA LYS A 153 16.95 17.63 0.71
C LYS A 153 16.74 16.50 1.71
N GLY A 154 17.80 15.94 2.25
CA GLY A 154 17.68 14.95 3.33
C GLY A 154 17.07 15.59 4.59
N HIS A 155 16.22 14.84 5.30
CA HIS A 155 15.58 15.25 6.55
C HIS A 155 15.68 14.13 7.59
N SER A 156 16.89 13.94 8.10
CA SER A 156 17.15 12.97 9.18
C SER A 156 18.38 13.39 9.95
N ASP A 157 18.60 12.81 11.13
CA ASP A 157 19.80 13.05 11.93
C ASP A 157 21.10 12.65 11.21
N HIS A 158 20.98 11.84 10.17
CA HIS A 158 22.10 11.39 9.31
C HIS A 158 22.17 12.12 7.98
N ALA A 159 21.29 13.11 7.75
CA ALA A 159 21.32 13.88 6.51
C ALA A 159 22.67 14.60 6.33
N ILE A 160 23.22 14.52 5.13
CA ILE A 160 24.52 15.15 4.81
C ILE A 160 24.28 16.65 4.69
N ALA A 161 24.87 17.42 5.61
CA ALA A 161 24.70 18.87 5.65
C ALA A 161 25.15 19.54 4.34
N GLY A 162 24.29 20.42 3.80
CA GLY A 162 24.55 21.13 2.55
C GLY A 162 24.38 20.31 1.28
N SER A 163 23.98 19.03 1.38
CA SER A 163 23.70 18.22 0.20
C SER A 163 22.36 18.60 -0.44
N ILE A 164 22.30 18.53 -1.75
CA ILE A 164 21.12 18.82 -2.56
C ILE A 164 21.00 17.75 -3.64
N GLY A 165 19.84 17.13 -3.72
CA GLY A 165 19.41 16.30 -4.84
C GLY A 165 18.48 17.09 -5.78
N VAL A 166 18.38 16.66 -7.01
CA VAL A 166 17.42 17.21 -7.98
C VAL A 166 16.72 16.06 -8.68
N LEU A 167 15.40 16.13 -8.74
CA LEU A 167 14.56 15.13 -9.39
C LEU A 167 13.66 15.79 -10.44
N THR A 168 13.73 15.33 -11.67
CA THR A 168 12.87 15.82 -12.75
C THR A 168 11.54 15.06 -12.74
N PRO A 169 10.38 15.76 -12.72
CA PRO A 169 9.08 15.14 -12.84
C PRO A 169 8.92 14.36 -14.15
N VAL A 170 8.17 13.26 -14.06
CA VAL A 170 7.75 12.51 -15.25
C VAL A 170 6.50 13.18 -15.82
N ARG A 171 6.47 13.45 -17.12
CA ARG A 171 5.30 14.08 -17.75
C ARG A 171 4.08 13.17 -17.61
N LEU A 172 3.01 13.72 -17.04
CA LEU A 172 1.70 13.09 -17.07
C LEU A 172 1.15 13.17 -18.51
N LYS A 173 0.75 12.05 -19.05
CA LYS A 173 0.10 11.95 -20.36
C LYS A 173 -1.38 12.26 -20.25
#